data_e7406b73556da48cff37d6c9585842ed
#
_entry.id   e7406b73556da48cff37d6c9585842ed
#
_cell.length_a   1.000
_cell.length_b   1.000
_cell.length_c   1.000
_cell.angle_alpha   90.00
_cell.angle_beta   90.00
_cell.angle_gamma   90.00
#
_symmetry.space_group_name_H-M   'P 1'
#
loop_
_entity.id
_entity.type
_entity.pdbx_description
1 polymer ?
#
loop_
_entity_poly.entity_id
_entity_poly.type
_entity_poly.pdbx_seq_one_letter_code
_entity_poly.pdbx_strand_id
1 'polypeptide(L)'
;LMAFAQTNQAQDTRLLHQPDISEQQIVFVYAGDLWTAGTQGGAATRLTSFPGVEMNPKFSPDGKWVAFSGQYQENLDVYIVASTGGTPKRLTWHPNADIVTGWSPDGKVVFNSNRDAGNGAAVKQYSIGLGDGLPKPLPMPRAFRGSYSPDGKSFAYEMNLRWDEEWRNYRGGQNNPIYILDLQLYGLKKIPMKNSHDMLPVWMGKNIYFLSDRDSAMNLYSYDTGSGALEQQTFFSEYDIKNVSARNGTIIFEYGGDLYTMQAGSKDYKKLSIQVKGDFPWLDPKWVNAADWLGKPSVSPTGQRVVFEARGEIVNVP
;
A
#
# COMPACT_ATOMS: atom_id res chain seq x y z
N LEU A 1 15.04 -49.54 11.20
CA LEU A 1 14.09 -48.39 11.18
C LEU A 1 14.88 -47.13 10.88
N MET A 2 14.89 -46.68 9.63
CA MET A 2 15.43 -45.35 9.27
C MET A 2 14.31 -44.34 9.55
N ALA A 3 14.51 -43.49 10.56
CA ALA A 3 13.67 -42.35 10.81
C ALA A 3 14.04 -41.27 9.76
N PHE A 4 13.15 -41.03 8.82
CA PHE A 4 13.22 -39.84 7.97
C PHE A 4 12.90 -38.64 8.87
N ALA A 5 13.94 -37.86 9.20
CA ALA A 5 13.76 -36.56 9.73
C ALA A 5 13.11 -35.71 8.63
N GLN A 6 11.79 -35.51 8.70
CA GLN A 6 11.14 -34.43 7.95
C GLN A 6 11.73 -33.13 8.48
N THR A 7 12.61 -32.52 7.71
CA THR A 7 12.98 -31.13 7.90
C THR A 7 11.71 -30.30 7.63
N ASN A 8 11.02 -29.90 8.69
CA ASN A 8 9.98 -28.89 8.62
C ASN A 8 10.67 -27.60 8.16
N GLN A 9 10.79 -27.40 6.83
CA GLN A 9 11.12 -26.09 6.29
C GLN A 9 9.97 -25.18 6.73
N ALA A 10 10.29 -24.19 7.55
CA ALA A 10 9.32 -23.20 7.97
C ALA A 10 8.72 -22.57 6.70
N GLN A 11 7.42 -22.73 6.54
CA GLN A 11 6.72 -22.23 5.36
C GLN A 11 6.75 -20.70 5.37
N ASP A 12 7.04 -20.09 4.21
CA ASP A 12 6.94 -18.64 4.05
C ASP A 12 5.55 -18.14 4.38
N THR A 13 5.48 -17.01 5.09
CA THR A 13 4.21 -16.33 5.34
C THR A 13 3.76 -15.63 4.08
N ARG A 14 2.49 -15.78 3.74
CA ARG A 14 1.83 -15.16 2.59
C ARG A 14 0.89 -14.06 3.04
N LEU A 15 0.29 -13.33 2.08
CA LEU A 15 -0.62 -12.20 2.30
C LEU A 15 0.08 -11.03 3.00
N LEU A 16 1.34 -10.80 2.60
CA LEU A 16 2.11 -9.63 3.01
C LEU A 16 1.76 -8.46 2.09
N HIS A 17 1.42 -7.31 2.68
CA HIS A 17 0.86 -6.17 1.95
C HIS A 17 1.64 -4.88 2.14
N GLN A 18 1.52 -3.96 1.16
CA GLN A 18 1.94 -2.57 1.27
C GLN A 18 3.39 -2.38 1.73
N PRO A 19 4.35 -3.02 1.07
CA PRO A 19 5.74 -2.94 1.50
C PRO A 19 6.35 -1.56 1.29
N ASP A 20 7.30 -1.22 2.15
CA ASP A 20 8.28 -0.16 1.93
C ASP A 20 9.69 -0.65 2.32
N ILE A 21 10.73 0.03 1.82
CA ILE A 21 12.11 -0.40 2.01
C ILE A 21 13.00 0.75 2.47
N SER A 22 13.88 0.46 3.42
CA SER A 22 15.01 1.29 3.82
C SER A 22 16.34 0.64 3.41
N GLU A 23 17.47 1.20 3.79
CA GLU A 23 18.78 0.59 3.55
C GLU A 23 18.99 -0.72 4.31
N GLN A 24 18.36 -0.87 5.47
CA GLN A 24 18.63 -1.98 6.40
C GLN A 24 17.48 -2.97 6.50
N GLN A 25 16.24 -2.52 6.29
CA GLN A 25 15.05 -3.32 6.53
C GLN A 25 13.91 -2.95 5.61
N ILE A 26 12.97 -3.88 5.51
CA ILE A 26 11.66 -3.67 4.91
C ILE A 26 10.62 -3.50 6.02
N VAL A 27 9.55 -2.77 5.74
CA VAL A 27 8.32 -2.72 6.53
C VAL A 27 7.16 -3.15 5.65
N PHE A 28 6.19 -3.84 6.22
CA PHE A 28 5.00 -4.31 5.51
C PHE A 28 3.84 -4.49 6.48
N VAL A 29 2.64 -4.63 5.93
CA VAL A 29 1.42 -4.93 6.69
C VAL A 29 1.16 -6.43 6.66
N TYR A 30 0.88 -7.00 7.82
CA TYR A 30 0.37 -8.36 7.96
C TYR A 30 -0.62 -8.44 9.12
N ALA A 31 -1.80 -9.01 8.85
CA ALA A 31 -2.88 -9.19 9.83
C ALA A 31 -3.29 -7.89 10.56
N GLY A 32 -3.22 -6.74 9.87
CA GLY A 32 -3.63 -5.43 10.40
C GLY A 32 -2.56 -4.66 11.15
N ASP A 33 -1.36 -5.26 11.37
CA ASP A 33 -0.23 -4.62 12.03
C ASP A 33 0.95 -4.39 11.10
N LEU A 34 1.86 -3.53 11.53
CA LEU A 34 3.14 -3.31 10.85
C LEU A 34 4.19 -4.31 11.35
N TRP A 35 4.93 -4.86 10.40
CA TRP A 35 6.03 -5.79 10.64
C TRP A 35 7.28 -5.36 9.89
N THR A 36 8.43 -5.66 10.43
CA THR A 36 9.73 -5.40 9.79
C THR A 36 10.52 -6.69 9.63
N ALA A 37 11.34 -6.76 8.57
CA ALA A 37 12.31 -7.82 8.33
C ALA A 37 13.56 -7.24 7.65
N GLY A 38 14.63 -8.01 7.56
CA GLY A 38 15.80 -7.61 6.79
C GLY A 38 15.49 -7.44 5.31
N THR A 39 16.29 -6.68 4.57
CA THR A 39 16.10 -6.43 3.12
C THR A 39 16.22 -7.70 2.27
N GLN A 40 16.77 -8.78 2.81
CA GLN A 40 16.86 -10.09 2.17
C GLN A 40 15.75 -11.06 2.62
N GLY A 41 14.80 -10.59 3.45
CA GLY A 41 13.79 -11.43 4.08
C GLY A 41 14.23 -11.98 5.43
N GLY A 42 13.72 -13.17 5.81
CA GLY A 42 14.01 -13.84 7.09
C GLY A 42 12.88 -13.69 8.10
N ALA A 43 13.22 -13.82 9.39
CA ALA A 43 12.25 -13.66 10.47
C ALA A 43 11.78 -12.21 10.57
N ALA A 44 10.46 -12.04 10.61
CA ALA A 44 9.86 -10.73 10.80
C ALA A 44 9.64 -10.43 12.29
N THR A 45 9.76 -9.14 12.65
CA THR A 45 9.48 -8.60 13.97
C THR A 45 8.27 -7.67 13.89
N ARG A 46 7.33 -7.81 14.83
CA ARG A 46 6.16 -6.94 14.91
C ARG A 46 6.59 -5.55 15.37
N LEU A 47 6.27 -4.54 14.56
CA LEU A 47 6.63 -3.15 14.86
C LEU A 47 5.57 -2.45 15.70
N THR A 48 4.30 -2.77 15.45
CA THR A 48 3.14 -2.21 16.13
C THR A 48 2.21 -3.32 16.60
N SER A 49 1.38 -3.06 17.62
CA SER A 49 0.47 -4.05 18.20
C SER A 49 -0.80 -3.41 18.79
N PHE A 50 -1.17 -2.24 18.34
CA PHE A 50 -2.36 -1.55 18.86
C PHE A 50 -3.63 -2.13 18.23
N PRO A 51 -4.74 -2.26 18.99
CA PRO A 51 -6.02 -2.69 18.41
C PRO A 51 -6.51 -1.67 17.39
N GLY A 52 -6.58 -2.06 16.14
CA GLY A 52 -6.97 -1.22 15.00
C GLY A 52 -6.26 -1.68 13.74
N VAL A 53 -6.58 -1.07 12.62
CA VAL A 53 -5.93 -1.37 11.35
C VAL A 53 -4.82 -0.34 11.09
N GLU A 54 -3.68 -0.82 10.68
CA GLU A 54 -2.53 -0.03 10.27
C GLU A 54 -2.23 -0.27 8.81
N MET A 55 -1.96 0.79 8.06
CA MET A 55 -1.76 0.68 6.62
C MET A 55 -0.79 1.74 6.07
N ASN A 56 -0.30 1.47 4.86
CA ASN A 56 0.58 2.35 4.09
C ASN A 56 1.84 2.79 4.85
N PRO A 57 2.61 1.86 5.45
CA PRO A 57 3.86 2.22 6.09
C PRO A 57 4.86 2.79 5.10
N LYS A 58 5.57 3.86 5.49
CA LYS A 58 6.62 4.52 4.70
C LYS A 58 7.78 4.93 5.58
N PHE A 59 8.99 4.49 5.24
CA PHE A 59 10.20 4.92 5.92
C PHE A 59 10.51 6.40 5.65
N SER A 60 10.96 7.11 6.68
CA SER A 60 11.53 8.45 6.52
C SER A 60 12.79 8.43 5.64
N PRO A 61 13.19 9.56 5.02
CA PRO A 61 14.39 9.62 4.19
C PRO A 61 15.67 9.13 4.88
N ASP A 62 15.80 9.32 6.19
CA ASP A 62 16.92 8.85 7.00
C ASP A 62 16.73 7.42 7.57
N GLY A 63 15.60 6.76 7.29
CA GLY A 63 15.28 5.41 7.74
C GLY A 63 14.96 5.27 9.24
N LYS A 64 14.93 6.36 10.02
CA LYS A 64 14.74 6.30 11.47
C LYS A 64 13.28 6.17 11.89
N TRP A 65 12.36 6.61 11.05
CA TRP A 65 10.94 6.63 11.32
C TRP A 65 10.16 5.84 10.27
N VAL A 66 9.03 5.31 10.69
CA VAL A 66 7.98 4.77 9.81
C VAL A 66 6.74 5.62 10.02
N ALA A 67 6.27 6.30 8.98
CA ALA A 67 4.95 6.92 8.96
C ALA A 67 3.92 5.91 8.45
N PHE A 68 2.72 5.95 9.01
CA PHE A 68 1.63 5.05 8.62
C PHE A 68 0.26 5.66 8.94
N SER A 69 -0.78 5.12 8.33
CA SER A 69 -2.16 5.45 8.69
C SER A 69 -2.69 4.43 9.68
N GLY A 70 -3.10 4.89 10.87
CA GLY A 70 -3.61 4.04 11.94
C GLY A 70 -5.05 4.36 12.29
N GLN A 71 -5.87 3.31 12.50
CA GLN A 71 -7.28 3.43 12.91
C GLN A 71 -7.41 3.13 14.41
N TYR A 72 -6.82 3.96 15.26
CA TYR A 72 -6.78 3.70 16.71
C TYR A 72 -7.99 4.23 17.48
N GLN A 73 -8.71 5.19 16.93
CA GLN A 73 -9.90 5.80 17.51
C GLN A 73 -11.00 6.00 16.46
N GLU A 74 -11.37 4.90 15.77
CA GLU A 74 -12.40 4.85 14.73
C GLU A 74 -12.09 5.64 13.45
N ASN A 75 -11.09 6.53 13.47
CA ASN A 75 -10.65 7.33 12.32
C ASN A 75 -9.24 6.95 11.87
N LEU A 76 -8.99 7.08 10.57
CA LEU A 76 -7.66 6.90 9.99
C LEU A 76 -6.89 8.22 10.06
N ASP A 77 -5.83 8.22 10.85
CA ASP A 77 -4.93 9.36 11.03
C ASP A 77 -3.48 9.01 10.74
N VAL A 78 -2.67 10.04 10.54
CA VAL A 78 -1.23 9.89 10.36
C VAL A 78 -0.55 9.66 11.69
N TYR A 79 0.22 8.58 11.76
CA TYR A 79 1.09 8.23 12.88
C TYR A 79 2.53 8.06 12.43
N ILE A 80 3.46 8.19 13.36
CA ILE A 80 4.86 7.81 13.18
C ILE A 80 5.29 6.92 14.33
N VAL A 81 6.19 5.98 14.05
CA VAL A 81 6.89 5.15 15.03
C VAL A 81 8.36 5.07 14.67
N ALA A 82 9.26 4.95 15.66
CA ALA A 82 10.67 4.69 15.36
C ALA A 82 10.80 3.35 14.59
N SER A 83 11.69 3.28 13.61
CA SER A 83 11.90 2.04 12.82
C SER A 83 12.39 0.85 13.65
N THR A 84 12.87 1.13 14.87
CA THR A 84 13.28 0.15 15.89
C THR A 84 12.16 -0.25 16.85
N GLY A 85 10.95 0.30 16.70
CA GLY A 85 9.81 0.08 17.57
C GLY A 85 9.61 1.19 18.61
N GLY A 86 8.58 1.04 19.42
CA GLY A 86 8.20 2.00 20.45
C GLY A 86 6.75 2.42 20.34
N THR A 87 6.34 3.44 21.09
CA THR A 87 4.97 3.96 21.10
C THR A 87 4.74 4.85 19.88
N PRO A 88 3.73 4.57 19.03
CA PRO A 88 3.37 5.45 17.92
C PRO A 88 2.94 6.84 18.40
N LYS A 89 3.40 7.88 17.69
CA LYS A 89 2.98 9.28 17.89
C LYS A 89 1.99 9.67 16.79
N ARG A 90 0.80 10.14 17.17
CA ARG A 90 -0.19 10.69 16.26
C ARG A 90 0.21 12.09 15.79
N LEU A 91 0.05 12.38 14.51
CA LEU A 91 0.37 13.68 13.90
C LEU A 91 -0.86 14.44 13.40
N THR A 92 -1.98 13.74 13.13
CA THR A 92 -3.20 14.39 12.63
C THR A 92 -4.44 14.00 13.45
N TRP A 93 -5.45 14.89 13.47
CA TRP A 93 -6.71 14.76 14.25
C TRP A 93 -7.90 15.30 13.46
N HIS A 94 -8.06 14.91 12.22
CA HIS A 94 -9.19 15.38 11.40
C HIS A 94 -10.27 14.29 11.31
N PRO A 95 -11.59 14.61 11.30
CA PRO A 95 -12.64 13.59 11.19
C PRO A 95 -12.65 12.82 9.86
N ASN A 96 -12.07 13.38 8.79
CA ASN A 96 -11.87 12.66 7.55
C ASN A 96 -10.55 11.88 7.57
N ALA A 97 -10.50 10.77 6.85
CA ALA A 97 -9.33 9.92 6.78
C ALA A 97 -8.10 10.65 6.23
N ASP A 98 -6.96 10.43 6.87
CA ASP A 98 -5.63 10.88 6.46
C ASP A 98 -4.78 9.67 6.11
N ILE A 99 -4.48 9.48 4.82
CA ILE A 99 -3.79 8.29 4.31
C ILE A 99 -2.36 8.63 3.90
N VAL A 100 -1.39 8.05 4.60
CA VAL A 100 0.05 8.23 4.30
C VAL A 100 0.35 7.77 2.88
N THR A 101 1.07 8.60 2.14
CA THR A 101 1.51 8.30 0.76
C THR A 101 3.02 8.31 0.62
N GLY A 102 3.75 8.96 1.53
CA GLY A 102 5.21 9.01 1.48
C GLY A 102 5.82 10.06 2.39
N TRP A 103 7.00 10.52 2.00
CA TRP A 103 7.75 11.57 2.68
C TRP A 103 8.26 12.59 1.67
N SER A 104 8.37 13.83 2.10
CA SER A 104 9.12 14.84 1.36
C SER A 104 10.62 14.71 1.62
N PRO A 105 11.48 15.18 0.72
CA PRO A 105 12.94 15.13 0.91
C PRO A 105 13.43 15.87 2.16
N ASP A 106 12.68 16.87 2.63
CA ASP A 106 12.96 17.64 3.85
C ASP A 106 12.40 16.97 5.14
N GLY A 107 11.96 15.70 5.06
CA GLY A 107 11.59 14.89 6.21
C GLY A 107 10.22 15.17 6.78
N LYS A 108 9.28 15.67 5.99
CA LYS A 108 7.86 15.77 6.37
C LYS A 108 7.08 14.56 5.87
N VAL A 109 6.12 14.10 6.66
CA VAL A 109 5.19 13.06 6.22
C VAL A 109 4.24 13.64 5.18
N VAL A 110 4.05 12.93 4.08
CA VAL A 110 3.10 13.26 3.01
C VAL A 110 1.92 12.30 3.10
N PHE A 111 0.73 12.85 3.03
CA PHE A 111 -0.51 12.08 3.12
C PHE A 111 -1.60 12.69 2.25
N ASN A 112 -2.58 11.90 1.86
CA ASN A 112 -3.76 12.40 1.19
C ASN A 112 -4.93 12.57 2.18
N SER A 113 -5.79 13.53 1.91
CA SER A 113 -7.00 13.78 2.68
C SER A 113 -8.03 14.52 1.83
N ASN A 114 -9.29 14.32 2.13
CA ASN A 114 -10.40 15.09 1.57
C ASN A 114 -10.91 16.18 2.51
N ARG A 115 -10.12 16.60 3.50
CA ARG A 115 -10.48 17.56 4.56
C ARG A 115 -11.00 18.89 4.06
N ASP A 116 -10.49 19.37 2.90
CA ASP A 116 -10.90 20.64 2.29
C ASP A 116 -11.88 20.46 1.12
N ALA A 117 -12.41 19.24 0.93
CA ALA A 117 -13.32 18.96 -0.16
C ALA A 117 -14.77 19.16 0.27
N GLY A 118 -15.42 20.20 -0.23
CA GLY A 118 -16.81 20.51 0.11
C GLY A 118 -17.82 19.41 -0.27
N ASN A 119 -17.45 18.51 -1.18
CA ASN A 119 -18.28 17.35 -1.59
C ASN A 119 -17.66 15.99 -1.23
N GLY A 120 -16.58 15.96 -0.48
CA GLY A 120 -15.89 14.73 -0.06
C GLY A 120 -15.17 13.95 -1.17
N ALA A 121 -15.35 14.32 -2.44
CA ALA A 121 -14.84 13.57 -3.58
C ALA A 121 -13.44 13.97 -4.06
N ALA A 122 -12.97 15.17 -3.71
CA ALA A 122 -11.66 15.66 -4.13
C ALA A 122 -10.63 15.40 -3.05
N VAL A 123 -9.68 14.51 -3.34
CA VAL A 123 -8.55 14.23 -2.45
C VAL A 123 -7.36 15.10 -2.82
N LYS A 124 -6.69 15.68 -1.82
CA LYS A 124 -5.47 16.47 -1.98
C LYS A 124 -4.32 15.87 -1.20
N GLN A 125 -3.11 16.19 -1.59
CA GLN A 125 -1.91 15.87 -0.84
C GLN A 125 -1.59 16.99 0.16
N TYR A 126 -1.17 16.58 1.35
CA TYR A 126 -0.73 17.43 2.44
C TYR A 126 0.63 16.97 2.94
N SER A 127 1.35 17.87 3.59
CA SER A 127 2.58 17.54 4.32
C SER A 127 2.49 18.01 5.76
N ILE A 128 3.09 17.25 6.70
CA ILE A 128 3.16 17.58 8.11
C ILE A 128 4.55 17.25 8.66
N GLY A 129 5.11 18.15 9.48
CA GLY A 129 6.34 17.91 10.22
C GLY A 129 6.14 16.95 11.38
N LEU A 130 7.26 16.44 11.95
CA LEU A 130 7.23 15.51 13.10
C LEU A 130 6.99 16.20 14.45
N GLY A 131 7.12 17.52 14.49
CA GLY A 131 6.80 18.35 15.66
C GLY A 131 5.32 18.73 15.70
N ASP A 132 5.01 19.69 16.55
CA ASP A 132 3.68 20.27 16.63
C ASP A 132 3.46 21.23 15.45
N GLY A 133 2.34 21.09 14.78
CA GLY A 133 2.02 21.92 13.63
C GLY A 133 0.78 21.44 12.87
N LEU A 134 0.29 22.28 11.99
CA LEU A 134 -0.85 21.94 11.12
C LEU A 134 -0.36 21.42 9.78
N PRO A 135 -1.11 20.49 9.16
CA PRO A 135 -0.84 20.06 7.79
C PRO A 135 -0.91 21.21 6.80
N LYS A 136 0.00 21.19 5.82
CA LYS A 136 0.01 22.15 4.73
C LYS A 136 -0.33 21.45 3.41
N PRO A 137 -1.29 21.98 2.63
CA PRO A 137 -1.59 21.38 1.32
C PRO A 137 -0.43 21.55 0.35
N LEU A 138 -0.21 20.56 -0.49
CA LEU A 138 0.64 20.68 -1.67
C LEU A 138 -0.10 21.46 -2.76
N PRO A 139 0.60 22.06 -3.74
CA PRO A 139 -0.01 23.00 -4.69
C PRO A 139 -0.85 22.33 -5.79
N MET A 140 -1.24 21.07 -5.62
CA MET A 140 -2.14 20.39 -6.54
C MET A 140 -3.60 20.51 -6.10
N PRO A 141 -4.51 20.87 -6.99
CA PRO A 141 -5.94 20.96 -6.65
C PRO A 141 -6.56 19.59 -6.35
N ARG A 142 -6.00 18.54 -6.93
CA ARG A 142 -6.39 17.15 -6.74
C ARG A 142 -5.18 16.23 -6.96
N ALA A 143 -4.87 15.38 -5.98
CA ALA A 143 -3.82 14.38 -6.08
C ALA A 143 -4.09 13.26 -5.07
N PHE A 144 -4.10 12.00 -5.53
CA PHE A 144 -4.40 10.86 -4.67
C PHE A 144 -3.12 10.24 -4.07
N ARG A 145 -2.16 9.85 -4.90
CA ARG A 145 -0.84 9.34 -4.49
C ARG A 145 0.24 9.99 -5.33
N GLY A 146 1.46 10.04 -4.80
CA GLY A 146 2.56 10.61 -5.54
C GLY A 146 3.90 10.50 -4.82
N SER A 147 4.94 10.93 -5.52
CA SER A 147 6.32 10.89 -5.06
C SER A 147 7.08 12.12 -5.51
N TYR A 148 7.89 12.68 -4.61
CA TYR A 148 8.81 13.76 -4.94
C TYR A 148 9.95 13.28 -5.83
N SER A 149 10.45 14.17 -6.69
CA SER A 149 11.78 14.02 -7.27
C SER A 149 12.86 14.03 -6.18
N PRO A 150 14.03 13.40 -6.38
CA PRO A 150 15.08 13.37 -5.38
C PRO A 150 15.57 14.75 -4.94
N ASP A 151 15.50 15.75 -5.81
CA ASP A 151 15.86 17.15 -5.52
C ASP A 151 14.70 17.96 -4.91
N GLY A 152 13.52 17.37 -4.76
CA GLY A 152 12.33 18.01 -4.18
C GLY A 152 11.67 19.07 -5.05
N LYS A 153 12.11 19.28 -6.30
CA LYS A 153 11.58 20.35 -7.17
C LYS A 153 10.37 19.94 -8.00
N SER A 154 10.14 18.65 -8.13
CA SER A 154 9.00 18.12 -8.88
C SER A 154 8.25 17.06 -8.10
N PHE A 155 7.00 16.82 -8.49
CA PHE A 155 6.14 15.81 -7.88
C PHE A 155 5.42 15.02 -8.96
N ALA A 156 5.62 13.69 -8.97
CA ALA A 156 4.89 12.78 -9.82
C ALA A 156 3.65 12.28 -9.09
N TYR A 157 2.46 12.32 -9.70
CA TYR A 157 1.23 11.95 -9.00
C TYR A 157 0.13 11.44 -9.93
N GLU A 158 -0.77 10.67 -9.35
CA GLU A 158 -2.08 10.30 -9.90
C GLU A 158 -3.19 11.14 -9.26
N MET A 159 -4.23 11.51 -10.06
CA MET A 159 -5.30 12.39 -9.57
C MET A 159 -6.40 11.66 -8.83
N ASN A 160 -6.71 10.45 -9.26
CA ASN A 160 -7.91 9.74 -8.81
C ASN A 160 -7.55 8.44 -8.11
N LEU A 161 -8.31 8.09 -7.09
CA LEU A 161 -8.43 6.72 -6.65
C LEU A 161 -9.10 5.91 -7.77
N ARG A 162 -8.60 4.73 -8.04
CA ARG A 162 -9.32 3.75 -8.84
C ARG A 162 -10.62 3.41 -8.10
N TRP A 163 -11.74 3.41 -8.80
CA TRP A 163 -13.05 3.15 -8.21
C TRP A 163 -13.11 1.78 -7.52
N ASP A 164 -12.57 0.78 -8.20
CA ASP A 164 -12.50 -0.60 -7.72
C ASP A 164 -11.12 -1.17 -8.06
N GLU A 165 -10.35 -1.54 -7.06
CA GLU A 165 -8.99 -2.05 -7.22
C GLU A 165 -8.95 -3.40 -7.95
N GLU A 166 -10.05 -4.15 -7.96
CA GLU A 166 -10.17 -5.45 -8.62
C GLU A 166 -10.59 -5.34 -10.10
N TRP A 167 -10.98 -4.16 -10.59
CA TRP A 167 -11.32 -3.97 -11.98
C TRP A 167 -10.10 -3.99 -12.89
N ARG A 168 -9.90 -5.10 -13.53
CA ARG A 168 -8.91 -5.23 -14.60
C ARG A 168 -9.43 -4.63 -15.89
N ASN A 169 -8.52 -4.03 -16.66
CA ASN A 169 -8.77 -3.57 -18.02
C ASN A 169 -9.96 -2.59 -18.17
N TYR A 170 -10.31 -1.88 -17.10
CA TYR A 170 -11.26 -0.79 -17.22
C TYR A 170 -10.67 0.29 -18.13
N ARG A 171 -11.47 0.74 -19.11
CA ARG A 171 -11.04 1.73 -20.13
C ARG A 171 -12.07 2.85 -20.23
N GLY A 172 -12.34 3.52 -19.12
CA GLY A 172 -13.34 4.58 -19.01
C GLY A 172 -12.77 5.89 -18.46
N GLY A 173 -13.66 6.80 -18.08
CA GLY A 173 -13.29 8.16 -17.63
C GLY A 173 -12.52 8.24 -16.32
N GLN A 174 -12.33 7.12 -15.62
CA GLN A 174 -11.53 7.06 -14.39
C GLN A 174 -10.12 6.50 -14.60
N ASN A 175 -9.71 6.28 -15.84
CA ASN A 175 -8.33 5.92 -16.14
C ASN A 175 -7.39 7.02 -15.63
N ASN A 176 -6.38 6.60 -14.87
CA ASN A 176 -5.42 7.53 -14.28
C ASN A 176 -4.16 7.63 -15.14
N PRO A 177 -3.84 8.81 -15.67
CA PRO A 177 -2.48 9.12 -16.07
C PRO A 177 -1.63 9.55 -14.87
N ILE A 178 -0.32 9.42 -15.01
CA ILE A 178 0.63 10.05 -14.08
C ILE A 178 1.01 11.42 -14.60
N TYR A 179 0.88 12.42 -13.74
CA TYR A 179 1.31 13.79 -13.99
C TYR A 179 2.62 14.07 -13.26
N ILE A 180 3.44 14.93 -13.83
CA ILE A 180 4.66 15.46 -13.25
C ILE A 180 4.50 16.97 -13.15
N LEU A 181 4.43 17.48 -11.93
CA LEU A 181 4.32 18.91 -11.64
C LEU A 181 5.69 19.46 -11.23
N ASP A 182 6.14 20.52 -11.90
CA ASP A 182 7.21 21.37 -11.40
C ASP A 182 6.67 22.24 -10.25
N LEU A 183 7.22 22.09 -9.06
CA LEU A 183 6.73 22.77 -7.86
C LEU A 183 7.15 24.22 -7.76
N GLN A 184 8.06 24.70 -8.63
CA GLN A 184 8.53 26.09 -8.68
C GLN A 184 7.85 26.88 -9.80
N LEU A 185 7.76 26.28 -10.99
CA LEU A 185 7.24 26.95 -12.20
C LEU A 185 5.79 26.55 -12.52
N TYR A 186 5.25 25.58 -11.77
CA TYR A 186 3.91 25.01 -11.99
C TYR A 186 3.69 24.43 -13.39
N GLY A 187 4.78 24.10 -14.08
CA GLY A 187 4.71 23.37 -15.35
C GLY A 187 4.22 21.94 -15.14
N LEU A 188 3.22 21.54 -15.91
CA LEU A 188 2.60 20.22 -15.82
C LEU A 188 2.93 19.39 -17.06
N LYS A 189 3.48 18.19 -16.84
CA LYS A 189 3.70 17.19 -17.89
C LYS A 189 2.89 15.94 -17.57
N LYS A 190 2.59 15.13 -18.59
CA LYS A 190 1.89 13.87 -18.46
C LYS A 190 2.77 12.74 -19.02
N ILE A 191 2.91 11.64 -18.30
CA ILE A 191 3.57 10.44 -18.82
C ILE A 191 2.68 9.86 -19.93
N PRO A 192 3.24 9.44 -21.08
CA PRO A 192 2.48 8.81 -22.14
C PRO A 192 1.72 7.56 -21.67
N MET A 193 0.43 7.50 -21.92
CA MET A 193 -0.42 6.37 -21.57
C MET A 193 -1.12 5.77 -22.80
N LYS A 194 -1.52 4.49 -22.71
CA LYS A 194 -2.24 3.75 -23.76
C LYS A 194 -3.68 3.46 -23.36
N ASN A 195 -4.44 4.46 -22.87
CA ASN A 195 -5.77 4.21 -22.30
C ASN A 195 -5.72 3.12 -21.21
N SER A 196 -4.79 3.27 -20.27
CA SER A 196 -4.47 2.36 -19.19
C SER A 196 -4.71 3.01 -17.84
N HIS A 197 -4.71 2.21 -16.77
CA HIS A 197 -4.47 2.73 -15.42
C HIS A 197 -2.97 2.79 -15.19
N ASP A 198 -2.46 3.99 -14.94
CA ASP A 198 -1.09 4.24 -14.52
C ASP A 198 -1.14 4.76 -13.08
N MET A 199 -0.52 4.05 -12.13
CA MET A 199 -0.70 4.32 -10.71
C MET A 199 0.56 4.11 -9.88
N LEU A 200 0.55 4.58 -8.63
CA LEU A 200 1.63 4.41 -7.67
C LEU A 200 2.99 4.87 -8.20
N PRO A 201 3.12 6.13 -8.62
CA PRO A 201 4.41 6.63 -9.08
C PRO A 201 5.42 6.70 -7.93
N VAL A 202 6.59 6.11 -8.14
CA VAL A 202 7.74 6.16 -7.24
C VAL A 202 8.93 6.75 -7.98
N TRP A 203 9.38 7.92 -7.56
CA TRP A 203 10.50 8.61 -8.20
C TRP A 203 11.83 8.16 -7.60
N MET A 204 12.73 7.65 -8.42
CA MET A 204 14.07 7.24 -8.00
C MET A 204 15.11 7.60 -9.06
N GLY A 205 16.09 8.43 -8.68
CA GLY A 205 17.07 8.96 -9.63
C GLY A 205 16.40 9.76 -10.74
N LYS A 206 16.69 9.45 -11.99
CA LYS A 206 16.07 10.04 -13.17
C LYS A 206 14.78 9.35 -13.62
N ASN A 207 14.42 8.24 -13.02
CA ASN A 207 13.29 7.42 -13.44
C ASN A 207 12.11 7.57 -12.47
N ILE A 208 10.90 7.56 -13.05
CA ILE A 208 9.66 7.35 -12.32
C ILE A 208 9.22 5.92 -12.61
N TYR A 209 9.17 5.09 -11.57
CA TYR A 209 8.61 3.74 -11.63
C TYR A 209 7.14 3.82 -11.28
N PHE A 210 6.30 3.03 -11.95
CA PHE A 210 4.85 3.03 -11.71
C PHE A 210 4.23 1.73 -12.17
N LEU A 211 3.04 1.45 -11.69
CA LEU A 211 2.24 0.31 -12.12
C LEU A 211 1.33 0.70 -13.28
N SER A 212 1.22 -0.18 -14.26
CA SER A 212 0.36 0.01 -15.42
C SER A 212 -0.23 -1.31 -15.93
N ASP A 213 -1.51 -1.28 -16.31
CA ASP A 213 -2.21 -2.39 -16.95
C ASP A 213 -2.27 -2.26 -18.49
N ARG A 214 -1.35 -1.47 -19.09
CA ARG A 214 -1.33 -1.17 -20.53
C ARG A 214 -1.16 -2.41 -21.44
N ASP A 215 -0.60 -3.48 -20.91
CA ASP A 215 -0.38 -4.74 -21.59
C ASP A 215 -1.09 -5.91 -20.89
N SER A 216 -2.28 -5.68 -20.32
CA SER A 216 -3.23 -6.59 -19.68
C SER A 216 -3.10 -6.66 -18.15
N ALA A 217 -2.14 -7.39 -17.58
CA ALA A 217 -1.94 -7.44 -16.14
C ALA A 217 -1.19 -6.19 -15.66
N MET A 218 -1.44 -5.78 -14.41
CA MET A 218 -0.72 -4.68 -13.78
C MET A 218 0.74 -5.07 -13.55
N ASN A 219 1.63 -4.42 -14.28
CA ASN A 219 3.07 -4.62 -14.24
C ASN A 219 3.82 -3.33 -13.90
N LEU A 220 5.09 -3.47 -13.52
CA LEU A 220 5.98 -2.35 -13.25
C LEU A 220 6.54 -1.80 -14.57
N TYR A 221 6.49 -0.48 -14.71
CA TYR A 221 7.07 0.30 -15.80
C TYR A 221 8.01 1.36 -15.26
N SER A 222 8.92 1.83 -16.08
CA SER A 222 9.77 3.00 -15.79
C SER A 222 9.63 4.05 -16.88
N TYR A 223 9.66 5.31 -16.48
CA TYR A 223 9.72 6.47 -17.35
C TYR A 223 10.96 7.30 -17.02
N ASP A 224 11.88 7.43 -17.99
CA ASP A 224 13.07 8.29 -17.87
C ASP A 224 12.67 9.75 -18.11
N THR A 225 12.81 10.60 -17.09
CA THR A 225 12.37 12.00 -17.15
C THR A 225 13.19 12.89 -18.07
N GLY A 226 14.42 12.47 -18.42
CA GLY A 226 15.31 13.18 -19.32
C GLY A 226 15.08 12.83 -20.79
N SER A 227 15.05 11.54 -21.11
CA SER A 227 14.87 11.05 -22.50
C SER A 227 13.41 10.86 -22.91
N GLY A 228 12.49 10.73 -21.95
CA GLY A 228 11.10 10.36 -22.20
C GLY A 228 10.90 8.87 -22.54
N ALA A 229 11.93 8.04 -22.41
CA ALA A 229 11.84 6.61 -22.66
C ALA A 229 10.94 5.93 -21.62
N LEU A 230 10.08 5.04 -22.10
CA LEU A 230 9.13 4.29 -21.29
C LEU A 230 9.36 2.80 -21.53
N GLU A 231 9.64 2.04 -20.45
CA GLU A 231 10.00 0.64 -20.53
C GLU A 231 9.25 -0.21 -19.53
N GLN A 232 8.83 -1.41 -19.95
CA GLN A 232 8.28 -2.43 -19.05
C GLN A 232 9.42 -3.13 -18.30
N GLN A 233 9.26 -3.27 -16.98
CA GLN A 233 10.27 -3.84 -16.09
C GLN A 233 9.90 -5.27 -15.65
N THR A 234 8.60 -5.59 -15.54
CA THR A 234 8.10 -6.92 -15.15
C THR A 234 7.09 -7.44 -16.16
N PHE A 235 6.94 -8.79 -16.25
CA PHE A 235 6.12 -9.43 -17.28
C PHE A 235 5.20 -10.50 -16.69
N PHE A 236 4.52 -10.16 -15.59
CA PHE A 236 3.53 -11.04 -14.97
C PHE A 236 2.23 -11.10 -15.77
N SER A 237 1.57 -12.26 -15.76
CA SER A 237 0.31 -12.49 -16.48
C SER A 237 -0.83 -13.05 -15.61
N GLU A 238 -0.50 -13.72 -14.49
CA GLU A 238 -1.52 -14.34 -13.62
C GLU A 238 -2.20 -13.33 -12.69
N TYR A 239 -1.39 -12.61 -11.93
CA TYR A 239 -1.85 -11.63 -10.93
C TYR A 239 -1.37 -10.24 -11.28
N ASP A 240 -1.99 -9.25 -10.67
CA ASP A 240 -1.55 -7.87 -10.71
C ASP A 240 -0.51 -7.59 -9.61
N ILE A 241 0.50 -6.78 -9.92
CA ILE A 241 1.28 -6.13 -8.89
C ILE A 241 0.38 -5.11 -8.19
N LYS A 242 0.30 -5.14 -6.86
CA LYS A 242 -0.64 -4.29 -6.11
C LYS A 242 0.01 -3.06 -5.48
N ASN A 243 1.22 -3.20 -4.99
CA ASN A 243 1.95 -2.12 -4.33
C ASN A 243 3.41 -2.13 -4.76
N VAL A 244 4.01 -0.94 -4.83
CA VAL A 244 5.41 -0.75 -5.17
C VAL A 244 5.99 0.37 -4.32
N SER A 245 7.23 0.20 -3.89
CA SER A 245 8.06 1.24 -3.31
C SER A 245 9.51 1.07 -3.76
N ALA A 246 10.33 2.11 -3.62
CA ALA A 246 11.72 2.04 -4.04
C ALA A 246 12.60 2.98 -3.22
N ARG A 247 13.84 2.53 -2.98
CA ARG A 247 14.87 3.33 -2.31
C ARG A 247 16.27 2.85 -2.70
N ASN A 248 17.18 3.80 -2.88
CA ASN A 248 18.61 3.54 -3.08
C ASN A 248 18.91 2.45 -4.13
N GLY A 249 18.22 2.52 -5.27
CA GLY A 249 18.39 1.57 -6.35
C GLY A 249 17.64 0.24 -6.20
N THR A 250 17.00 -0.02 -5.06
CA THR A 250 16.18 -1.23 -4.84
C THR A 250 14.70 -0.89 -4.92
N ILE A 251 13.96 -1.70 -5.66
CA ILE A 251 12.50 -1.64 -5.78
C ILE A 251 11.95 -2.85 -5.03
N ILE A 252 10.91 -2.63 -4.22
CA ILE A 252 10.12 -3.67 -3.55
C ILE A 252 8.68 -3.60 -4.04
N PHE A 253 8.07 -4.76 -4.29
CA PHE A 253 6.68 -4.82 -4.74
C PHE A 253 5.95 -6.06 -4.22
N GLU A 254 4.62 -5.95 -4.19
CA GLU A 254 3.70 -7.02 -3.79
C GLU A 254 3.14 -7.73 -5.02
N TYR A 255 3.30 -9.07 -5.08
CA TYR A 255 2.76 -9.89 -6.14
C TYR A 255 2.29 -11.25 -5.60
N GLY A 256 1.04 -11.63 -5.87
CA GLY A 256 0.46 -12.93 -5.48
C GLY A 256 0.44 -13.21 -3.98
N GLY A 257 0.47 -12.16 -3.14
CA GLY A 257 0.50 -12.24 -1.68
C GLY A 257 1.90 -12.42 -1.09
N ASP A 258 2.94 -12.34 -1.91
CA ASP A 258 4.34 -12.38 -1.52
C ASP A 258 5.02 -11.04 -1.84
N LEU A 259 6.16 -10.77 -1.21
CA LEU A 259 6.99 -9.61 -1.49
C LEU A 259 8.19 -9.98 -2.37
N TYR A 260 8.50 -9.12 -3.32
CA TYR A 260 9.61 -9.27 -4.26
C TYR A 260 10.48 -8.03 -4.24
N THR A 261 11.78 -8.22 -4.51
CA THR A 261 12.73 -7.13 -4.73
C THR A 261 13.40 -7.26 -6.08
N MET A 262 13.77 -6.11 -6.66
CA MET A 262 14.60 -6.01 -7.87
C MET A 262 15.51 -4.79 -7.79
N GLN A 263 16.63 -4.82 -8.53
CA GLN A 263 17.47 -3.65 -8.68
C GLN A 263 16.96 -2.78 -9.83
N ALA A 264 16.98 -1.48 -9.65
CA ALA A 264 16.63 -0.52 -10.69
C ALA A 264 17.51 -0.72 -11.94
N GLY A 265 16.89 -0.79 -13.11
CA GLY A 265 17.57 -1.07 -14.37
C GLY A 265 17.86 -2.54 -14.63
N SER A 266 17.64 -3.45 -13.67
CA SER A 266 17.60 -4.89 -13.91
C SER A 266 16.16 -5.31 -14.20
N LYS A 267 16.01 -6.43 -14.94
CA LYS A 267 14.72 -7.11 -15.11
C LYS A 267 14.60 -8.37 -14.24
N ASP A 268 15.65 -8.66 -13.47
CA ASP A 268 15.67 -9.79 -12.54
C ASP A 268 15.05 -9.37 -11.21
N TYR A 269 14.10 -10.16 -10.74
CA TYR A 269 13.44 -9.99 -9.46
C TYR A 269 13.54 -11.25 -8.61
N LYS A 270 13.54 -11.06 -7.29
CA LYS A 270 13.68 -12.15 -6.32
C LYS A 270 12.50 -12.09 -5.33
N LYS A 271 11.85 -13.23 -5.12
CA LYS A 271 10.91 -13.42 -4.03
C LYS A 271 11.66 -13.38 -2.69
N LEU A 272 11.11 -12.65 -1.71
CA LEU A 272 11.60 -12.65 -0.34
C LEU A 272 10.96 -13.80 0.44
N SER A 273 11.80 -14.62 1.09
CA SER A 273 11.35 -15.60 2.07
C SER A 273 11.18 -14.90 3.42
N ILE A 274 9.95 -14.72 3.88
CA ILE A 274 9.62 -14.03 5.11
C ILE A 274 8.80 -14.92 6.01
N GLN A 275 9.16 -14.97 7.29
CA GLN A 275 8.46 -15.74 8.31
C GLN A 275 7.96 -14.80 9.41
N VAL A 276 6.64 -14.68 9.49
CA VAL A 276 5.96 -13.97 10.56
C VAL A 276 5.60 -14.98 11.64
N LYS A 277 6.07 -14.72 12.86
CA LYS A 277 5.73 -15.50 14.05
C LYS A 277 5.21 -14.57 15.12
N GLY A 278 4.07 -14.89 15.72
CA GLY A 278 3.47 -14.08 16.77
C GLY A 278 2.19 -14.71 17.29
N ASP A 279 1.73 -14.19 18.39
CA ASP A 279 0.41 -14.49 18.93
C ASP A 279 -0.63 -13.65 18.18
N PHE A 280 -1.65 -14.31 17.69
CA PHE A 280 -2.76 -13.68 16.97
C PHE A 280 -4.08 -14.01 17.68
N PRO A 281 -4.37 -13.34 18.82
CA PRO A 281 -5.53 -13.68 19.66
C PRO A 281 -6.88 -13.53 18.95
N TRP A 282 -6.93 -12.77 17.84
CA TRP A 282 -8.13 -12.69 17.01
C TRP A 282 -8.37 -13.93 16.15
N LEU A 283 -7.39 -14.83 15.99
CA LEU A 283 -7.55 -16.14 15.34
C LEU A 283 -8.14 -17.20 16.30
N ASP A 284 -8.15 -16.92 17.59
CA ASP A 284 -8.72 -17.85 18.57
C ASP A 284 -10.23 -18.00 18.32
N PRO A 285 -10.75 -19.24 18.39
CA PRO A 285 -12.18 -19.48 18.27
C PRO A 285 -12.95 -18.72 19.34
N LYS A 286 -13.96 -17.97 18.94
CA LYS A 286 -14.84 -17.26 19.85
C LYS A 286 -16.30 -17.45 19.49
N TRP A 287 -17.16 -17.57 20.51
CA TRP A 287 -18.60 -17.58 20.32
C TRP A 287 -19.08 -16.19 19.91
N VAL A 288 -19.96 -16.16 18.91
CA VAL A 288 -20.59 -14.92 18.43
C VAL A 288 -22.10 -15.16 18.31
N ASN A 289 -22.90 -14.10 18.53
CA ASN A 289 -24.32 -14.15 18.26
C ASN A 289 -24.54 -14.03 16.74
N ALA A 290 -24.89 -15.14 16.08
CA ALA A 290 -25.13 -15.14 14.65
C ALA A 290 -26.39 -14.37 14.23
N ALA A 291 -27.34 -14.14 15.16
CA ALA A 291 -28.59 -13.43 14.86
C ALA A 291 -28.39 -12.01 14.33
N ASP A 292 -27.35 -11.35 14.78
CA ASP A 292 -27.01 -9.97 14.37
C ASP A 292 -26.50 -9.89 12.91
N TRP A 293 -26.22 -11.05 12.31
CA TRP A 293 -25.60 -11.18 10.98
C TRP A 293 -26.45 -11.96 9.97
N LEU A 294 -27.70 -12.30 10.34
CA LEU A 294 -28.58 -13.07 9.46
C LEU A 294 -29.00 -12.26 8.23
N GLY A 295 -28.83 -12.85 7.07
CA GLY A 295 -29.23 -12.25 5.81
C GLY A 295 -29.74 -13.26 4.78
N LYS A 296 -30.56 -12.78 3.85
CA LYS A 296 -31.00 -13.50 2.65
C LYS A 296 -31.50 -14.93 2.87
N PRO A 297 -32.52 -15.15 3.70
CA PRO A 297 -33.05 -16.49 3.94
C PRO A 297 -33.73 -17.06 2.68
N SER A 298 -33.59 -18.37 2.44
CA SER A 298 -34.28 -19.10 1.40
C SER A 298 -34.80 -20.43 1.93
N VAL A 299 -36.04 -20.72 1.64
CA VAL A 299 -36.68 -21.96 2.06
C VAL A 299 -36.58 -23.01 0.95
N SER A 300 -36.31 -24.27 1.30
CA SER A 300 -36.28 -25.36 0.32
C SER A 300 -37.63 -25.55 -0.35
N PRO A 301 -37.70 -26.10 -1.57
CA PRO A 301 -38.98 -26.36 -2.26
C PRO A 301 -39.97 -27.26 -1.47
N THR A 302 -39.45 -28.08 -0.59
CA THR A 302 -40.25 -28.97 0.29
C THR A 302 -40.67 -28.31 1.59
N GLY A 303 -40.17 -27.09 1.89
CA GLY A 303 -40.46 -26.39 3.14
C GLY A 303 -39.76 -26.97 4.38
N GLN A 304 -38.89 -27.98 4.23
CA GLN A 304 -38.27 -28.70 5.32
C GLN A 304 -36.94 -28.12 5.79
N ARG A 305 -36.35 -27.20 5.01
CA ARG A 305 -35.04 -26.62 5.32
C ARG A 305 -35.02 -25.15 4.99
N VAL A 306 -34.23 -24.43 5.75
CA VAL A 306 -33.92 -23.03 5.50
C VAL A 306 -32.39 -22.87 5.37
N VAL A 307 -31.93 -22.15 4.35
CA VAL A 307 -30.56 -21.67 4.25
C VAL A 307 -30.54 -20.16 4.43
N PHE A 308 -29.53 -19.68 5.08
CA PHE A 308 -29.30 -18.23 5.25
C PHE A 308 -27.82 -17.92 5.34
N GLU A 309 -27.48 -16.70 5.02
CA GLU A 309 -26.13 -16.15 5.19
C GLU A 309 -25.96 -15.67 6.64
N ALA A 310 -24.81 -16.00 7.25
CA ALA A 310 -24.39 -15.43 8.53
C ALA A 310 -22.89 -15.27 8.54
N ARG A 311 -22.37 -14.02 8.67
CA ARG A 311 -20.95 -13.68 8.69
C ARG A 311 -20.14 -14.22 7.51
N GLY A 312 -20.70 -14.19 6.31
CA GLY A 312 -20.03 -14.69 5.09
C GLY A 312 -20.10 -16.21 4.90
N GLU A 313 -20.78 -16.94 5.81
CA GLU A 313 -21.00 -18.38 5.68
C GLU A 313 -22.47 -18.69 5.36
N ILE A 314 -22.72 -19.80 4.65
CA ILE A 314 -24.05 -20.29 4.37
C ILE A 314 -24.39 -21.38 5.40
N VAL A 315 -25.41 -21.13 6.21
CA VAL A 315 -25.91 -22.05 7.24
C VAL A 315 -27.16 -22.70 6.75
N ASN A 316 -27.25 -24.03 6.88
CA ASN A 316 -28.41 -24.83 6.54
C ASN A 316 -29.03 -25.42 7.82
N VAL A 317 -30.30 -25.10 8.06
CA VAL A 317 -31.06 -25.57 9.23
C VAL A 317 -32.25 -26.38 8.73
N PRO A 318 -32.52 -27.57 9.36
CA PRO A 318 -33.69 -28.39 9.06
C PRO A 318 -34.99 -27.73 9.51
#